data_a8b6a206e917a310955b0ccf09f05a35
#
_entry.id   a8b6a206e917a310955b0ccf09f05a35
#
_cell.length_a   1.000
_cell.length_b   1.000
_cell.length_c   1.000
_cell.angle_alpha   90.00
_cell.angle_beta   90.00
_cell.angle_gamma   90.00
#
_symmetry.space_group_name_H-M   'P 1'
#
loop_
_entity.id
_entity.type
_entity.pdbx_description
1 polymer ?
#
loop_
_entity_poly.entity_id
_entity_poly.type
_entity_poly.pdbx_seq_one_letter_code
_entity_poly.pdbx_strand_id
1 'polypeptide(L)'
;RLNMAGLARISTYVGRTQPVDGWSEAAEALRATQGGAFPERADDDAFWQVFARRTFRTRDDGRLEFDYDPLSALAFADFDEDAPPPDLTPLFSVLAQKPMLSVRGEISDLFSEDVVEMMRGLKADLDTVTVENIGHAPTLEEPEAWDALLDFLAKVD
;
A
#
# COMPACT_ATOMS: atom_id res chain seq x y z
N ARG A 1 -2.62 -13.77 7.71
CA ARG A 1 -3.51 -12.94 8.54
C ARG A 1 -3.08 -11.48 8.40
N LEU A 2 -4.05 -10.55 8.39
CA LEU A 2 -3.75 -9.11 8.40
C LEU A 2 -3.05 -8.72 9.71
N ASN A 3 -2.12 -7.77 9.64
CA ASN A 3 -1.50 -7.21 10.83
C ASN A 3 -2.41 -6.09 11.39
N MET A 4 -2.96 -6.30 12.58
CA MET A 4 -3.91 -5.37 13.19
C MET A 4 -3.27 -4.03 13.55
N ALA A 5 -1.99 -4.00 13.95
CA ALA A 5 -1.30 -2.75 14.23
C ALA A 5 -1.13 -1.87 12.98
N GLY A 6 -0.85 -2.47 11.81
CA GLY A 6 -0.81 -1.75 10.54
C GLY A 6 -2.19 -1.19 10.15
N LEU A 7 -3.27 -1.96 10.38
CA LEU A 7 -4.63 -1.49 10.15
C LEU A 7 -5.01 -0.36 11.12
N ALA A 8 -4.63 -0.45 12.40
CA ALA A 8 -4.83 0.60 13.39
C ALA A 8 -4.16 1.90 12.92
N ARG A 9 -2.92 1.83 12.43
CA ARG A 9 -2.22 3.00 11.86
C ARG A 9 -3.00 3.61 10.69
N ILE A 10 -3.50 2.81 9.76
CA ILE A 10 -4.28 3.31 8.61
C ILE A 10 -5.56 4.00 9.09
N SER A 11 -6.27 3.45 10.07
CA SER A 11 -7.52 4.02 10.61
C SER A 11 -7.34 5.43 11.19
N THR A 12 -6.09 5.82 11.52
CA THR A 12 -5.82 7.17 12.08
C THR A 12 -5.91 8.29 11.06
N TYR A 13 -5.70 8.00 9.77
CA TYR A 13 -5.63 9.04 8.73
C TYR A 13 -6.60 8.86 7.56
N VAL A 14 -7.08 7.64 7.27
CA VAL A 14 -8.01 7.41 6.15
C VAL A 14 -9.32 8.18 6.36
N GLY A 15 -9.68 9.00 5.35
CA GLY A 15 -10.88 9.84 5.36
C GLY A 15 -10.84 11.02 6.32
N ARG A 16 -9.73 11.27 7.02
CA ARG A 16 -9.59 12.37 8.01
C ARG A 16 -8.72 13.53 7.53
N THR A 17 -8.21 13.45 6.32
CA THR A 17 -7.32 14.46 5.76
C THR A 17 -8.11 15.70 5.34
N GLN A 18 -7.56 16.88 5.64
CA GLN A 18 -8.11 18.16 5.22
C GLN A 18 -7.52 18.57 3.85
N PRO A 19 -8.28 19.29 3.01
CA PRO A 19 -7.74 19.88 1.81
C PRO A 19 -6.59 20.85 2.10
N VAL A 20 -5.57 20.84 1.24
CA VAL A 20 -4.36 21.68 1.35
C VAL A 20 -4.30 22.69 0.23
N ASP A 21 -3.54 23.79 0.41
CA ASP A 21 -3.57 24.92 -0.52
C ASP A 21 -2.60 24.78 -1.72
N GLY A 22 -1.65 23.85 -1.65
CA GLY A 22 -0.68 23.67 -2.74
C GLY A 22 0.07 22.35 -2.73
N TRP A 23 0.79 22.10 -3.83
CA TRP A 23 1.51 20.85 -4.04
C TRP A 23 2.64 20.59 -3.05
N SER A 24 3.30 21.64 -2.53
CA SER A 24 4.31 21.48 -1.48
C SER A 24 3.68 20.97 -0.19
N GLU A 25 2.54 21.53 0.21
CA GLU A 25 1.81 21.11 1.40
C GLU A 25 1.24 19.67 1.23
N ALA A 26 0.77 19.32 0.03
CA ALA A 26 0.35 17.97 -0.29
C ALA A 26 1.51 16.96 -0.18
N ALA A 27 2.70 17.31 -0.66
CA ALA A 27 3.91 16.50 -0.53
C ALA A 27 4.33 16.31 0.93
N GLU A 28 4.26 17.36 1.74
CA GLU A 28 4.54 17.30 3.18
C GLU A 28 3.53 16.42 3.93
N ALA A 29 2.24 16.51 3.59
CA ALA A 29 1.19 15.67 4.17
C ALA A 29 1.43 14.18 3.86
N LEU A 30 1.86 13.85 2.63
CA LEU A 30 2.26 12.49 2.27
C LEU A 30 3.51 12.04 3.02
N ARG A 31 4.53 12.87 3.08
CA ARG A 31 5.76 12.56 3.83
C ARG A 31 5.46 12.28 5.30
N ALA A 32 4.58 13.04 5.91
CA ALA A 32 4.17 12.85 7.31
C ALA A 32 3.42 11.52 7.54
N THR A 33 2.61 11.07 6.57
CA THR A 33 1.79 9.85 6.71
C THR A 33 2.45 8.60 6.14
N GLN A 34 3.25 8.73 5.07
CA GLN A 34 3.83 7.63 4.33
C GLN A 34 5.36 7.53 4.45
N GLY A 35 6.03 8.52 5.06
CA GLY A 35 7.50 8.56 5.15
C GLY A 35 8.11 7.31 5.78
N GLY A 36 7.42 6.70 6.75
CA GLY A 36 7.87 5.44 7.35
C GLY A 36 7.89 4.25 6.39
N ALA A 37 7.13 4.31 5.29
CA ALA A 37 7.15 3.29 4.25
C ALA A 37 8.28 3.50 3.21
N PHE A 38 8.90 4.69 3.19
CA PHE A 38 9.94 5.07 2.23
C PHE A 38 11.12 5.75 2.94
N PRO A 39 11.82 5.07 3.87
CA PRO A 39 12.85 5.72 4.71
C PRO A 39 14.00 6.30 3.89
N GLU A 40 14.39 5.67 2.79
CA GLU A 40 15.46 6.16 1.90
C GLU A 40 15.04 7.38 1.06
N ARG A 41 13.73 7.71 1.03
CA ARG A 41 13.16 8.87 0.35
C ARG A 41 12.82 10.01 1.31
N ALA A 42 13.26 9.94 2.58
CA ALA A 42 12.89 10.93 3.59
C ALA A 42 13.21 12.36 3.16
N ASP A 43 14.35 12.58 2.52
CA ASP A 43 14.84 13.90 2.07
C ASP A 43 14.72 14.10 0.54
N ASP A 44 14.00 13.22 -0.18
CA ASP A 44 13.81 13.29 -1.63
C ASP A 44 12.55 14.11 -1.97
N ASP A 45 12.68 15.42 -2.00
CA ASP A 45 11.56 16.33 -2.32
C ASP A 45 10.95 16.04 -3.69
N ALA A 46 11.76 15.64 -4.68
CA ALA A 46 11.25 15.34 -6.02
C ALA A 46 10.33 14.13 -6.02
N PHE A 47 10.70 13.08 -5.28
CA PHE A 47 9.85 11.90 -5.07
C PHE A 47 8.51 12.30 -4.45
N TRP A 48 8.51 13.07 -3.36
CA TRP A 48 7.28 13.46 -2.68
C TRP A 48 6.40 14.37 -3.52
N GLN A 49 6.97 15.25 -4.34
CA GLN A 49 6.22 16.06 -5.29
C GLN A 49 5.54 15.22 -6.38
N VAL A 50 6.23 14.22 -6.93
CA VAL A 50 5.64 13.29 -7.91
C VAL A 50 4.56 12.44 -7.25
N PHE A 51 4.81 11.94 -6.05
CA PHE A 51 3.84 11.12 -5.31
C PHE A 51 2.57 11.92 -4.98
N ALA A 52 2.71 13.20 -4.59
CA ALA A 52 1.56 14.07 -4.35
C ALA A 52 0.70 14.23 -5.61
N ARG A 53 1.31 14.42 -6.77
CA ARG A 53 0.59 14.57 -8.03
C ARG A 53 -0.17 13.32 -8.48
N ARG A 54 0.19 12.14 -7.97
CA ARG A 54 -0.50 10.87 -8.24
C ARG A 54 -1.60 10.58 -7.21
N THR A 55 -1.57 11.25 -6.08
CA THR A 55 -2.40 10.93 -4.90
C THR A 55 -3.47 11.98 -4.63
N PHE A 56 -3.23 13.22 -5.08
CA PHE A 56 -4.14 14.34 -4.87
C PHE A 56 -4.78 14.79 -6.19
N ARG A 57 -6.00 15.31 -6.10
CA ARG A 57 -6.71 16.01 -7.16
C ARG A 57 -7.01 17.44 -6.76
N THR A 58 -7.24 18.29 -7.76
CA THR A 58 -7.69 19.67 -7.54
C THR A 58 -9.20 19.70 -7.39
N ARG A 59 -9.69 20.36 -6.35
CA ARG A 59 -11.10 20.64 -6.08
C ARG A 59 -11.59 21.85 -6.89
N ASP A 60 -12.91 22.06 -6.92
CA ASP A 60 -13.54 23.22 -7.57
C ASP A 60 -13.15 24.56 -6.93
N ASP A 61 -12.77 24.55 -5.64
CA ASP A 61 -12.28 25.73 -4.91
C ASP A 61 -10.78 26.00 -5.12
N GLY A 62 -10.10 25.19 -5.96
CA GLY A 62 -8.67 25.30 -6.26
C GLY A 62 -7.73 24.64 -5.25
N ARG A 63 -8.24 24.15 -4.14
CA ARG A 63 -7.46 23.40 -3.15
C ARG A 63 -7.22 21.98 -3.61
N LEU A 64 -6.29 21.28 -2.96
CA LEU A 64 -5.97 19.89 -3.24
C LEU A 64 -6.55 18.99 -2.16
N GLU A 65 -7.09 17.86 -2.57
CA GLU A 65 -7.55 16.79 -1.67
C GLU A 65 -7.06 15.43 -2.17
N PHE A 66 -7.02 14.42 -1.28
CA PHE A 66 -6.73 13.06 -1.72
C PHE A 66 -7.73 12.57 -2.75
N ASP A 67 -7.22 11.94 -3.82
CA ASP A 67 -8.02 11.40 -4.93
C ASP A 67 -8.52 9.97 -4.66
N TYR A 68 -9.04 9.74 -3.46
CA TYR A 68 -9.75 8.52 -3.11
C TYR A 68 -11.12 8.85 -2.51
N ASP A 69 -12.05 7.90 -2.54
CA ASP A 69 -13.35 8.09 -1.92
C ASP A 69 -13.22 8.19 -0.40
N PRO A 70 -13.54 9.34 0.23
CA PRO A 70 -13.47 9.49 1.68
C PRO A 70 -14.37 8.50 2.43
N LEU A 71 -15.38 7.91 1.79
CA LEU A 71 -16.20 6.85 2.36
C LEU A 71 -15.40 5.55 2.63
N SER A 72 -14.19 5.43 2.09
CA SER A 72 -13.25 4.36 2.47
C SER A 72 -13.01 4.31 3.98
N ALA A 73 -13.15 5.44 4.70
CA ALA A 73 -13.10 5.49 6.15
C ALA A 73 -14.18 4.64 6.84
N LEU A 74 -15.32 4.37 6.18
CA LEU A 74 -16.39 3.55 6.74
C LEU A 74 -15.93 2.10 6.98
N ALA A 75 -14.95 1.61 6.22
CA ALA A 75 -14.36 0.30 6.47
C ALA A 75 -13.67 0.20 7.84
N PHE A 76 -13.36 1.34 8.45
CA PHE A 76 -12.71 1.44 9.75
C PHE A 76 -13.63 2.00 10.85
N ALA A 77 -14.93 2.21 10.56
CA ALA A 77 -15.86 2.83 11.51
C ALA A 77 -16.00 2.00 12.81
N ASP A 78 -16.05 0.67 12.65
CA ASP A 78 -16.17 -0.29 13.75
C ASP A 78 -14.86 -1.08 13.94
N PHE A 79 -13.71 -0.50 13.56
CA PHE A 79 -12.42 -1.16 13.70
C PHE A 79 -12.05 -1.32 15.17
N ASP A 80 -11.85 -2.57 15.58
CA ASP A 80 -11.39 -2.98 16.90
C ASP A 80 -10.02 -3.65 16.76
N GLU A 81 -8.97 -3.02 17.29
CA GLU A 81 -7.59 -3.55 17.22
C GLU A 81 -7.37 -4.82 18.05
N ASP A 82 -8.23 -5.05 19.06
CA ASP A 82 -8.20 -6.25 19.90
C ASP A 82 -8.97 -7.43 19.29
N ALA A 83 -9.74 -7.18 18.23
CA ALA A 83 -10.46 -8.22 17.52
C ALA A 83 -9.50 -9.16 16.79
N PRO A 84 -9.79 -10.47 16.71
CA PRO A 84 -8.98 -11.37 15.91
C PRO A 84 -9.03 -10.96 14.43
N PRO A 85 -7.88 -10.93 13.73
CA PRO A 85 -7.87 -10.59 12.31
C PRO A 85 -8.74 -11.57 11.50
N PRO A 86 -9.46 -11.08 10.48
CA PRO A 86 -10.29 -11.93 9.64
C PRO A 86 -9.44 -13.00 8.94
N ASP A 87 -9.97 -14.21 8.84
CA ASP A 87 -9.36 -15.26 8.04
C ASP A 87 -9.74 -15.09 6.56
N LEU A 88 -8.78 -14.59 5.77
CA LEU A 88 -8.93 -14.39 4.33
C LEU A 88 -8.48 -15.62 3.51
N THR A 89 -8.07 -16.71 4.15
CA THR A 89 -7.61 -17.93 3.47
C THR A 89 -8.62 -18.49 2.47
N PRO A 90 -9.94 -18.54 2.76
CA PRO A 90 -10.92 -19.02 1.78
C PRO A 90 -10.98 -18.16 0.52
N LEU A 91 -10.90 -16.82 0.66
CA LEU A 91 -10.88 -15.90 -0.48
C LEU A 91 -9.60 -16.06 -1.30
N PHE A 92 -8.45 -16.16 -0.63
CA PHE A 92 -7.18 -16.39 -1.30
C PHE A 92 -7.21 -17.70 -2.09
N SER A 93 -7.77 -18.78 -1.54
CA SER A 93 -7.86 -20.09 -2.20
C SER A 93 -8.66 -20.03 -3.52
N VAL A 94 -9.66 -19.16 -3.61
CA VAL A 94 -10.40 -18.91 -4.86
C VAL A 94 -9.53 -18.16 -5.86
N LEU A 95 -8.85 -17.11 -5.43
CA LEU A 95 -7.94 -16.30 -6.28
C LEU A 95 -6.74 -17.11 -6.75
N ALA A 96 -6.24 -18.05 -5.94
CA ALA A 96 -5.09 -18.90 -6.23
C ALA A 96 -5.25 -19.79 -7.48
N GLN A 97 -6.47 -19.87 -8.04
CA GLN A 97 -6.73 -20.53 -9.33
C GLN A 97 -6.21 -19.73 -10.55
N LYS A 98 -5.81 -18.48 -10.34
CA LYS A 98 -5.29 -17.59 -11.38
C LYS A 98 -3.77 -17.41 -11.23
N PRO A 99 -3.05 -17.07 -12.31
CA PRO A 99 -1.68 -16.57 -12.17
C PRO A 99 -1.63 -15.41 -11.17
N MET A 100 -0.62 -15.38 -10.32
CA MET A 100 -0.49 -14.37 -9.28
C MET A 100 0.97 -13.98 -9.08
N LEU A 101 1.21 -12.69 -8.95
CA LEU A 101 2.46 -12.12 -8.46
C LEU A 101 2.16 -11.40 -7.14
N SER A 102 2.94 -11.67 -6.11
CA SER A 102 2.94 -10.94 -4.85
C SER A 102 4.15 -10.02 -4.78
N VAL A 103 3.90 -8.72 -4.71
CA VAL A 103 4.93 -7.69 -4.49
C VAL A 103 4.82 -7.19 -3.05
N ARG A 104 5.88 -7.35 -2.27
CA ARG A 104 5.91 -7.01 -0.85
C ARG A 104 7.06 -6.04 -0.55
N GLY A 105 6.79 -5.00 0.22
CA GLY A 105 7.86 -4.22 0.82
C GLY A 105 8.41 -4.94 2.05
N GLU A 106 9.74 -4.98 2.20
CA GLU A 106 10.43 -5.73 3.26
C GLU A 106 9.99 -5.29 4.66
N ILE A 107 9.86 -3.97 4.87
CA ILE A 107 9.45 -3.39 6.16
C ILE A 107 7.94 -3.13 6.26
N SER A 108 7.13 -3.83 5.45
CA SER A 108 5.68 -3.70 5.50
C SER A 108 5.12 -4.08 6.87
N ASP A 109 4.36 -3.18 7.47
CA ASP A 109 3.63 -3.39 8.71
C ASP A 109 2.24 -4.03 8.53
N LEU A 110 1.84 -4.30 7.29
CA LEU A 110 0.56 -4.95 6.95
C LEU A 110 0.74 -6.35 6.38
N PHE A 111 1.80 -6.59 5.65
CA PHE A 111 2.04 -7.79 4.86
C PHE A 111 3.39 -8.39 5.23
N SER A 112 3.40 -9.31 6.20
CA SER A 112 4.60 -9.96 6.72
C SER A 112 5.10 -11.11 5.83
N GLU A 113 6.35 -11.51 6.01
CA GLU A 113 6.93 -12.68 5.34
C GLU A 113 6.14 -13.96 5.65
N ASP A 114 5.70 -14.16 6.90
CA ASP A 114 4.89 -15.32 7.29
C ASP A 114 3.61 -15.44 6.46
N VAL A 115 3.01 -14.32 6.03
CA VAL A 115 1.85 -14.32 5.15
C VAL A 115 2.23 -14.78 3.75
N VAL A 116 3.38 -14.35 3.23
CA VAL A 116 3.90 -14.82 1.93
C VAL A 116 4.14 -16.33 1.96
N GLU A 117 4.78 -16.83 3.01
CA GLU A 117 5.03 -18.26 3.18
C GLU A 117 3.72 -19.07 3.26
N MET A 118 2.73 -18.57 3.98
CA MET A 118 1.40 -19.18 4.01
C MET A 118 0.75 -19.20 2.60
N MET A 119 0.87 -18.09 1.85
CA MET A 119 0.35 -18.02 0.47
C MET A 119 1.06 -19.00 -0.46
N ARG A 120 2.40 -19.15 -0.34
CA ARG A 120 3.18 -20.16 -1.07
C ARG A 120 2.74 -21.58 -0.74
N GLY A 121 2.41 -21.85 0.51
CA GLY A 121 1.87 -23.14 0.94
C GLY A 121 0.51 -23.48 0.29
N LEU A 122 -0.30 -22.46 -0.02
CA LEU A 122 -1.61 -22.62 -0.67
C LEU A 122 -1.53 -22.57 -2.20
N LYS A 123 -0.49 -21.92 -2.75
CA LYS A 123 -0.25 -21.74 -4.19
C LYS A 123 1.25 -21.88 -4.46
N ALA A 124 1.66 -23.10 -4.83
CA ALA A 124 3.06 -23.46 -5.02
C ALA A 124 3.74 -22.72 -6.21
N ASP A 125 2.95 -22.28 -7.17
CA ASP A 125 3.38 -21.49 -8.34
C ASP A 125 3.16 -19.98 -8.18
N LEU A 126 3.07 -19.48 -6.94
CA LEU A 126 3.01 -18.06 -6.63
C LEU A 126 4.35 -17.39 -6.94
N ASP A 127 4.37 -16.47 -7.90
CA ASP A 127 5.50 -15.57 -8.10
C ASP A 127 5.57 -14.55 -6.94
N THR A 128 6.75 -14.30 -6.40
CA THR A 128 6.92 -13.36 -5.28
C THR A 128 8.16 -12.51 -5.45
N VAL A 129 8.07 -11.24 -5.07
CA VAL A 129 9.22 -10.35 -4.92
C VAL A 129 9.09 -9.55 -3.63
N THR A 130 10.19 -9.39 -2.92
CA THR A 130 10.30 -8.50 -1.76
C THR A 130 11.24 -7.35 -2.12
N VAL A 131 10.76 -6.12 -1.95
CA VAL A 131 11.52 -4.90 -2.22
C VAL A 131 12.16 -4.43 -0.92
N GLU A 132 13.49 -4.33 -0.91
CA GLU A 132 14.26 -3.96 0.26
C GLU A 132 13.94 -2.53 0.73
N ASN A 133 13.96 -2.30 2.05
CA ASN A 133 13.75 -1.01 2.70
C ASN A 133 12.47 -0.26 2.30
N ILE A 134 11.46 -0.94 1.76
CA ILE A 134 10.17 -0.36 1.40
C ILE A 134 9.08 -0.94 2.31
N GLY A 135 8.16 -0.07 2.73
CA GLY A 135 6.98 -0.45 3.52
C GLY A 135 5.78 -0.87 2.66
N HIS A 136 4.59 -0.71 3.21
CA HIS A 136 3.37 -0.99 2.48
C HIS A 136 2.82 0.30 1.83
N ALA A 137 2.76 0.36 0.51
CA ALA A 137 3.15 -0.66 -0.47
C ALA A 137 4.23 -0.11 -1.41
N PRO A 138 5.04 -0.97 -2.04
CA PRO A 138 5.93 -0.56 -3.12
C PRO A 138 5.19 0.24 -4.20
N THR A 139 5.89 1.20 -4.83
CA THR A 139 5.32 2.04 -5.91
C THR A 139 5.29 1.34 -7.26
N LEU A 140 5.93 0.17 -7.36
CA LEU A 140 6.22 -0.60 -8.58
C LEU A 140 7.20 0.11 -9.53
N GLU A 141 7.88 1.15 -9.05
CA GLU A 141 8.98 1.83 -9.78
C GLU A 141 10.35 1.35 -9.29
N GLU A 142 10.38 0.60 -8.20
CA GLU A 142 11.58 -0.05 -7.71
C GLU A 142 12.01 -1.12 -8.73
N PRO A 143 13.32 -1.20 -9.08
CA PRO A 143 13.79 -2.08 -10.15
C PRO A 143 13.35 -3.54 -9.96
N GLU A 144 13.41 -4.06 -8.73
CA GLU A 144 13.03 -5.44 -8.40
C GLU A 144 11.53 -5.68 -8.62
N ALA A 145 10.68 -4.71 -8.24
CA ALA A 145 9.24 -4.79 -8.42
C ALA A 145 8.88 -4.69 -9.91
N TRP A 146 9.53 -3.77 -10.63
CA TRP A 146 9.30 -3.55 -12.05
C TRP A 146 9.69 -4.77 -12.89
N ASP A 147 10.89 -5.32 -12.66
CA ASP A 147 11.38 -6.49 -13.38
C ASP A 147 10.48 -7.71 -13.12
N ALA A 148 10.10 -7.95 -11.85
CA ALA A 148 9.18 -9.03 -11.50
C ALA A 148 7.80 -8.86 -12.16
N LEU A 149 7.29 -7.62 -12.27
CA LEU A 149 6.04 -7.32 -12.95
C LEU A 149 6.11 -7.63 -14.45
N LEU A 150 7.20 -7.21 -15.13
CA LEU A 150 7.38 -7.47 -16.55
C LEU A 150 7.50 -8.98 -16.82
N ASP A 151 8.29 -9.70 -16.02
CA ASP A 151 8.43 -11.15 -16.12
C ASP A 151 7.11 -11.88 -15.90
N PHE A 152 6.30 -11.41 -14.95
CA PHE A 152 4.98 -11.97 -14.69
C PHE A 152 4.03 -11.74 -15.87
N LEU A 153 3.96 -10.52 -16.41
CA LEU A 153 3.11 -10.19 -17.56
C LEU A 153 3.49 -11.01 -18.78
N ALA A 154 4.79 -11.22 -19.05
CA ALA A 154 5.26 -12.05 -20.14
C ALA A 154 4.87 -13.54 -20.03
N LYS A 155 4.54 -14.03 -18.81
CA LYS A 155 4.07 -15.42 -18.60
C LYS A 155 2.57 -15.57 -18.81
N VAL A 156 1.78 -14.50 -18.69
CA VAL A 156 0.31 -14.56 -18.68
C VAL A 156 -0.34 -14.03 -19.95
N ASP A 157 0.46 -13.42 -20.86
CA ASP A 157 0.06 -13.08 -22.24
C ASP A 157 0.06 -14.35 -23.13
#